data_f3bf45fac2f5859e0d2d5b22f1db7e8a
#
_entry.id   f3bf45fac2f5859e0d2d5b22f1db7e8a
#
_cell.length_a   1.000
_cell.length_b   1.000
_cell.length_c   1.000
_cell.angle_alpha   90.00
_cell.angle_beta   90.00
_cell.angle_gamma   90.00
#
_symmetry.space_group_name_H-M   'P 1'
#
loop_
_entity.id
_entity.type
_entity.pdbx_description
1 polymer ?
#
loop_
_entity_poly.entity_id
_entity_poly.type
_entity_poly.pdbx_seq_one_letter_code
_entity_poly.pdbx_strand_id
1 'polypeptide(L)'
;MKKLWSILRVLSVTASLWAVGLVWTAPALKAAPAPSPVLVNGAGATFPYPIYSKWFDEYHKLHPDIQINYQSIGSGGGIRQVLAGTVDFGATDGPMTDEQLGQAKTKILHFPTVLGGVVPTYNIPGVSQELKFTGDALAGIFLGKITKWNDGELTRANPGVNLPGDDIVVVHRSDGSGTTYVWVDYLSKVSEEWKTKVGKNTSVNWPVGLGGKGNEGVAGLVKQTPNSIGYVELIYAVQNNMPYGSVRNSSGNFIKADLTSVTAAAAAASKEMPDDFRVSITNPAGKNAYPVASFTWLLVPARIEDGEKRKVIVDFLHWMLKDGQKHAEPLAYAPLPKEVVAKETKAISEVK
;
A
#
# COMPACT_ATOMS: atom_id res chain seq x y z
N MET A 1 77.57 -37.24 -37.75
CA MET A 1 78.81 -38.02 -37.49
C MET A 1 78.61 -38.67 -36.13
N LYS A 2 78.44 -39.95 -36.06
CA LYS A 2 79.30 -40.97 -35.37
C LYS A 2 79.45 -40.62 -33.87
N LYS A 3 79.18 -41.46 -32.85
CA LYS A 3 79.21 -42.92 -32.61
C LYS A 3 78.64 -43.10 -31.17
N LEU A 4 77.85 -44.05 -30.88
CA LEU A 4 78.00 -45.43 -30.46
C LEU A 4 78.55 -45.72 -29.04
N TRP A 5 77.84 -46.63 -28.34
CA TRP A 5 78.20 -47.61 -27.31
C TRP A 5 78.17 -47.09 -25.84
N SER A 6 77.79 -47.89 -24.87
CA SER A 6 77.41 -49.32 -24.70
C SER A 6 76.75 -49.54 -23.30
N ILE A 7 75.84 -50.42 -23.24
CA ILE A 7 75.43 -51.46 -22.35
C ILE A 7 76.09 -51.44 -20.91
N LEU A 8 75.24 -51.41 -19.86
CA LEU A 8 75.40 -52.29 -18.68
C LEU A 8 74.06 -52.64 -18.09
N ARG A 9 73.73 -53.94 -18.01
CA ARG A 9 72.56 -54.49 -17.32
C ARG A 9 72.88 -54.56 -15.83
N VAL A 10 71.99 -54.08 -14.95
CA VAL A 10 71.88 -54.46 -13.58
C VAL A 10 70.46 -54.86 -13.27
N LEU A 11 70.25 -56.13 -12.96
CA LEU A 11 69.02 -56.66 -12.42
C LEU A 11 68.80 -56.12 -11.00
N SER A 12 67.70 -55.46 -10.74
CA SER A 12 67.22 -55.18 -9.39
C SER A 12 65.84 -55.74 -9.25
N VAL A 13 65.67 -56.76 -8.46
CA VAL A 13 64.40 -57.32 -8.00
C VAL A 13 63.82 -56.36 -7.02
N THR A 14 62.74 -55.69 -7.37
CA THR A 14 61.93 -54.88 -6.43
C THR A 14 60.65 -55.60 -6.10
N ALA A 15 60.53 -55.98 -4.85
CA ALA A 15 59.32 -56.56 -4.25
C ALA A 15 58.24 -55.51 -4.17
N SER A 16 57.15 -55.73 -4.92
CA SER A 16 55.96 -54.88 -4.88
C SER A 16 55.12 -55.18 -3.65
N LEU A 17 55.18 -54.34 -2.64
CA LEU A 17 54.22 -54.32 -1.51
C LEU A 17 52.90 -53.70 -2.01
N TRP A 18 51.86 -54.53 -2.15
CA TRP A 18 50.49 -54.09 -2.34
C TRP A 18 49.93 -53.58 -1.00
N ALA A 19 49.88 -52.26 -0.79
CA ALA A 19 49.11 -51.64 0.28
C ALA A 19 47.66 -51.58 -0.16
N VAL A 20 46.82 -52.48 0.36
CA VAL A 20 45.36 -52.40 0.20
C VAL A 20 44.88 -51.30 1.14
N GLY A 21 44.72 -50.10 0.60
CA GLY A 21 44.08 -48.98 1.31
C GLY A 21 42.58 -49.26 1.43
N LEU A 22 42.10 -49.61 2.61
CA LEU A 22 40.66 -49.59 2.94
C LEU A 22 40.20 -48.14 2.92
N VAL A 23 39.59 -47.70 1.83
CA VAL A 23 38.86 -46.42 1.76
C VAL A 23 37.56 -46.60 2.55
N TRP A 24 37.55 -46.15 3.76
CA TRP A 24 36.32 -46.00 4.54
C TRP A 24 35.48 -44.87 3.91
N THR A 25 34.54 -45.21 3.04
CA THR A 25 33.51 -44.28 2.61
C THR A 25 32.51 -44.11 3.76
N ALA A 26 32.68 -43.03 4.52
CA ALA A 26 31.66 -42.62 5.47
C ALA A 26 30.33 -42.36 4.67
N PRO A 27 29.19 -42.92 5.07
CA PRO A 27 27.94 -42.61 4.43
C PRO A 27 27.69 -41.10 4.54
N ALA A 28 27.59 -40.42 3.42
CA ALA A 28 27.17 -39.04 3.38
C ALA A 28 25.77 -38.97 4.04
N LEU A 29 25.69 -38.41 5.23
CA LEU A 29 24.40 -38.03 5.83
C LEU A 29 23.70 -37.12 4.82
N LYS A 30 22.69 -37.64 4.15
CA LYS A 30 21.77 -36.79 3.39
C LYS A 30 21.16 -35.83 4.41
N ALA A 31 21.52 -34.54 4.33
CA ALA A 31 20.85 -33.50 5.08
C ALA A 31 19.34 -33.66 4.77
N ALA A 32 18.52 -33.74 5.81
CA ALA A 32 17.08 -33.72 5.64
C ALA A 32 16.73 -32.46 4.85
N PRO A 33 15.80 -32.55 3.87
CA PRO A 33 15.37 -31.37 3.14
C PRO A 33 14.89 -30.32 4.16
N ALA A 34 15.35 -29.08 4.01
CA ALA A 34 14.86 -27.98 4.85
C ALA A 34 13.32 -27.97 4.76
N PRO A 35 12.61 -27.78 5.87
CA PRO A 35 11.16 -27.71 5.85
C PRO A 35 10.73 -26.62 4.87
N SER A 36 9.71 -26.93 4.04
CA SER A 36 9.15 -25.95 3.11
C SER A 36 8.62 -24.74 3.88
N PRO A 37 8.86 -23.51 3.41
CA PRO A 37 8.39 -22.33 4.12
C PRO A 37 6.85 -22.30 4.19
N VAL A 38 6.32 -21.78 5.31
CA VAL A 38 4.89 -21.49 5.43
C VAL A 38 4.54 -20.33 4.51
N LEU A 39 3.67 -20.57 3.54
CA LEU A 39 3.24 -19.58 2.57
C LEU A 39 1.92 -18.94 3.00
N VAL A 40 1.92 -17.63 3.22
CA VAL A 40 0.72 -16.83 3.46
C VAL A 40 0.50 -15.89 2.28
N ASN A 41 -0.68 -15.94 1.69
CA ASN A 41 -1.01 -15.18 0.49
C ASN A 41 -2.05 -14.10 0.80
N GLY A 42 -1.75 -12.87 0.43
CA GLY A 42 -2.66 -11.74 0.54
C GLY A 42 -2.87 -11.03 -0.79
N ALA A 43 -3.93 -10.25 -0.88
CA ALA A 43 -4.19 -9.40 -2.03
C ALA A 43 -5.03 -8.18 -1.65
N GLY A 44 -4.90 -7.08 -2.41
CA GLY A 44 -5.77 -5.94 -2.20
C GLY A 44 -5.16 -4.59 -2.55
N ALA A 45 -5.38 -3.64 -1.65
CA ALA A 45 -5.07 -2.24 -1.82
C ALA A 45 -3.65 -1.96 -2.34
N THR A 46 -3.53 -1.02 -3.28
CA THR A 46 -2.23 -0.51 -3.75
C THR A 46 -1.69 0.60 -2.85
N PHE A 47 -2.56 1.27 -2.12
CA PHE A 47 -2.22 2.34 -1.17
C PHE A 47 -1.11 1.91 -0.19
N PRO A 48 -1.20 0.79 0.56
CA PRO A 48 -0.16 0.37 1.50
C PRO A 48 0.94 -0.50 0.87
N TYR A 49 0.93 -0.75 -0.43
CA TYR A 49 1.85 -1.71 -1.05
C TYR A 49 3.33 -1.44 -0.75
N PRO A 50 3.85 -0.19 -0.77
CA PRO A 50 5.24 0.08 -0.43
C PRO A 50 5.61 -0.33 1.00
N ILE A 51 4.75 -0.03 2.00
CA ILE A 51 5.03 -0.43 3.38
C ILE A 51 4.81 -1.92 3.60
N TYR A 52 3.81 -2.54 2.97
CA TYR A 52 3.58 -3.98 3.07
C TYR A 52 4.74 -4.77 2.48
N SER A 53 5.26 -4.37 1.31
CA SER A 53 6.46 -4.98 0.71
C SER A 53 7.67 -4.89 1.66
N LYS A 54 7.86 -3.73 2.31
CA LYS A 54 8.91 -3.54 3.30
C LYS A 54 8.72 -4.44 4.53
N TRP A 55 7.50 -4.52 5.05
CA TRP A 55 7.21 -5.35 6.22
C TRP A 55 7.38 -6.83 5.96
N PHE A 56 6.92 -7.34 4.81
CA PHE A 56 7.05 -8.76 4.47
C PHE A 56 8.51 -9.16 4.25
N ASP A 57 9.33 -8.28 3.65
CA ASP A 57 10.77 -8.47 3.52
C ASP A 57 11.48 -8.48 4.89
N GLU A 58 11.19 -7.51 5.76
CA GLU A 58 11.77 -7.45 7.10
C GLU A 58 11.33 -8.63 8.00
N TYR A 59 10.05 -9.00 7.89
CA TYR A 59 9.52 -10.14 8.65
C TYR A 59 10.13 -11.47 8.17
N HIS A 60 10.31 -11.64 6.86
CA HIS A 60 11.00 -12.82 6.30
C HIS A 60 12.47 -12.92 6.76
N LYS A 61 13.20 -11.79 6.87
CA LYS A 61 14.56 -11.77 7.40
C LYS A 61 14.64 -12.27 8.84
N LEU A 62 13.61 -12.00 9.65
CA LEU A 62 13.50 -12.47 11.04
C LEU A 62 13.00 -13.92 11.11
N HIS A 63 12.22 -14.36 10.15
CA HIS A 63 11.56 -15.67 10.07
C HIS A 63 11.76 -16.28 8.68
N PRO A 64 12.95 -16.83 8.35
CA PRO A 64 13.26 -17.33 7.01
C PRO A 64 12.39 -18.51 6.54
N ASP A 65 11.74 -19.19 7.50
CA ASP A 65 10.77 -20.26 7.29
C ASP A 65 9.36 -19.77 6.95
N ILE A 66 9.13 -18.44 6.90
CA ILE A 66 7.85 -17.82 6.58
C ILE A 66 7.99 -16.96 5.34
N GLN A 67 7.05 -17.10 4.40
CA GLN A 67 6.95 -16.24 3.21
C GLN A 67 5.54 -15.67 3.10
N ILE A 68 5.42 -14.35 3.11
CA ILE A 68 4.16 -13.63 2.89
C ILE A 68 4.18 -13.03 1.48
N ASN A 69 3.28 -13.49 0.62
CA ASN A 69 3.12 -12.97 -0.73
C ASN A 69 1.92 -12.00 -0.77
N TYR A 70 2.06 -10.91 -1.49
CA TYR A 70 0.99 -9.93 -1.62
C TYR A 70 0.79 -9.46 -3.07
N GLN A 71 -0.44 -9.51 -3.53
CA GLN A 71 -0.84 -9.04 -4.85
C GLN A 71 -1.52 -7.68 -4.75
N SER A 72 -0.84 -6.63 -5.21
CA SER A 72 -1.34 -5.26 -5.26
C SER A 72 -2.31 -5.10 -6.45
N ILE A 73 -3.60 -5.42 -6.23
CA ILE A 73 -4.65 -5.48 -7.27
C ILE A 73 -5.84 -4.54 -7.03
N GLY A 74 -5.71 -3.68 -6.02
CA GLY A 74 -6.76 -2.75 -5.58
C GLY A 74 -7.70 -3.37 -4.53
N SER A 75 -8.27 -2.52 -3.68
CA SER A 75 -9.12 -2.91 -2.54
C SER A 75 -10.31 -3.78 -2.95
N GLY A 76 -10.98 -3.44 -4.06
CA GLY A 76 -12.08 -4.26 -4.56
C GLY A 76 -11.66 -5.67 -4.95
N GLY A 77 -10.42 -5.85 -5.46
CA GLY A 77 -9.82 -7.16 -5.71
C GLY A 77 -9.57 -7.92 -4.42
N GLY A 78 -8.98 -7.27 -3.42
CA GLY A 78 -8.72 -7.85 -2.11
C GLY A 78 -9.97 -8.29 -1.38
N ILE A 79 -11.00 -7.45 -1.34
CA ILE A 79 -12.31 -7.77 -0.75
C ILE A 79 -12.92 -9.02 -1.44
N ARG A 80 -12.94 -9.04 -2.78
CA ARG A 80 -13.47 -10.21 -3.50
C ARG A 80 -12.70 -11.49 -3.21
N GLN A 81 -11.37 -11.44 -3.15
CA GLN A 81 -10.55 -12.63 -2.91
C GLN A 81 -10.67 -13.16 -1.48
N VAL A 82 -10.72 -12.28 -0.48
CA VAL A 82 -10.91 -12.73 0.91
C VAL A 82 -12.31 -13.32 1.11
N LEU A 83 -13.34 -12.74 0.49
CA LEU A 83 -14.71 -13.29 0.53
C LEU A 83 -14.81 -14.65 -0.16
N ALA A 84 -14.10 -14.83 -1.27
CA ALA A 84 -14.03 -16.10 -1.98
C ALA A 84 -13.17 -17.16 -1.26
N GLY A 85 -12.32 -16.75 -0.29
CA GLY A 85 -11.37 -17.62 0.39
C GLY A 85 -10.21 -18.08 -0.48
N THR A 86 -9.84 -17.28 -1.50
CA THR A 86 -8.71 -17.58 -2.41
C THR A 86 -7.39 -16.98 -1.92
N VAL A 87 -7.42 -16.18 -0.88
CA VAL A 87 -6.26 -15.64 -0.16
C VAL A 87 -6.45 -15.81 1.35
N ASP A 88 -5.36 -15.78 2.09
CA ASP A 88 -5.37 -15.92 3.54
C ASP A 88 -5.76 -14.59 4.24
N PHE A 89 -5.48 -13.44 3.59
CA PHE A 89 -5.92 -12.13 4.03
C PHE A 89 -6.16 -11.19 2.84
N GLY A 90 -7.04 -10.22 3.03
CA GLY A 90 -7.25 -9.12 2.08
C GLY A 90 -6.64 -7.82 2.58
N ALA A 91 -6.66 -6.76 1.75
CA ALA A 91 -6.36 -5.40 2.18
C ALA A 91 -7.22 -4.36 1.47
N THR A 92 -7.59 -3.31 2.21
CA THR A 92 -8.47 -2.23 1.72
C THR A 92 -8.18 -0.91 2.40
N ASP A 93 -8.39 0.22 1.67
CA ASP A 93 -8.34 1.58 2.23
C ASP A 93 -9.75 2.18 2.39
N GLY A 94 -10.77 1.45 1.96
CA GLY A 94 -12.18 1.70 2.29
C GLY A 94 -12.72 0.50 3.04
N PRO A 95 -13.23 0.66 4.28
CA PRO A 95 -13.73 -0.47 5.05
C PRO A 95 -14.87 -1.18 4.32
N MET A 96 -14.98 -2.49 4.52
CA MET A 96 -16.08 -3.29 3.95
C MET A 96 -17.42 -2.77 4.47
N THR A 97 -18.41 -2.76 3.59
CA THR A 97 -19.80 -2.46 3.98
C THR A 97 -20.44 -3.65 4.70
N ASP A 98 -21.52 -3.40 5.43
CA ASP A 98 -22.29 -4.48 6.09
C ASP A 98 -22.83 -5.51 5.08
N GLU A 99 -23.21 -5.03 3.88
CA GLU A 99 -23.62 -5.91 2.78
C GLU A 99 -22.48 -6.84 2.35
N GLN A 100 -21.26 -6.32 2.21
CA GLN A 100 -20.08 -7.14 1.87
C GLN A 100 -19.74 -8.12 3.00
N LEU A 101 -19.80 -7.67 4.26
CA LEU A 101 -19.59 -8.55 5.41
C LEU A 101 -20.62 -9.66 5.50
N GLY A 102 -21.89 -9.38 5.14
CA GLY A 102 -22.97 -10.36 5.07
C GLY A 102 -22.75 -11.47 4.03
N GLN A 103 -21.87 -11.26 3.05
CA GLN A 103 -21.49 -12.27 2.05
C GLN A 103 -20.35 -13.19 2.51
N ALA A 104 -19.70 -12.87 3.63
CA ALA A 104 -18.55 -13.63 4.10
C ALA A 104 -18.97 -14.95 4.74
N LYS A 105 -18.23 -16.03 4.46
CA LYS A 105 -18.43 -17.35 5.08
C LYS A 105 -18.10 -17.36 6.58
N THR A 106 -17.23 -16.48 7.02
CA THR A 106 -16.82 -16.25 8.40
C THR A 106 -16.68 -14.75 8.64
N LYS A 107 -16.76 -14.32 9.91
CA LYS A 107 -16.51 -12.92 10.28
C LYS A 107 -15.18 -12.46 9.70
N ILE A 108 -15.15 -11.32 9.02
CA ILE A 108 -13.92 -10.67 8.56
C ILE A 108 -13.57 -9.54 9.55
N LEU A 109 -12.38 -9.62 10.11
CA LEU A 109 -11.83 -8.64 11.02
C LEU A 109 -11.05 -7.58 10.22
N HIS A 110 -11.20 -6.32 10.63
CA HIS A 110 -10.45 -5.20 10.05
C HIS A 110 -9.34 -4.80 11.02
N PHE A 111 -8.10 -4.90 10.58
CA PHE A 111 -6.92 -4.50 11.36
C PHE A 111 -6.28 -3.27 10.71
N PRO A 112 -6.42 -2.06 11.30
CA PRO A 112 -5.69 -0.89 10.82
C PRO A 112 -4.19 -1.16 10.78
N THR A 113 -3.47 -0.65 9.78
CA THR A 113 -2.04 -0.93 9.65
C THR A 113 -1.19 0.33 9.73
N VAL A 114 -1.51 1.32 8.93
CA VAL A 114 -0.92 2.67 8.93
C VAL A 114 -1.95 3.67 8.45
N LEU A 115 -1.57 4.96 8.50
CA LEU A 115 -2.34 6.03 7.89
C LEU A 115 -1.54 6.64 6.73
N GLY A 116 -2.27 7.11 5.73
CA GLY A 116 -1.71 7.87 4.62
C GLY A 116 -2.64 8.98 4.16
N GLY A 117 -2.11 9.85 3.30
CA GLY A 117 -2.87 10.91 2.66
C GLY A 117 -3.07 10.63 1.18
N VAL A 118 -4.28 10.84 0.67
CA VAL A 118 -4.53 10.87 -0.78
C VAL A 118 -4.34 12.29 -1.26
N VAL A 119 -3.42 12.50 -2.20
CA VAL A 119 -3.02 13.84 -2.64
C VAL A 119 -3.45 14.12 -4.08
N PRO A 120 -3.92 15.33 -4.39
CA PRO A 120 -4.06 15.77 -5.78
C PRO A 120 -2.65 15.97 -6.36
N THR A 121 -2.29 15.16 -7.34
CA THR A 121 -1.03 15.27 -8.09
C THR A 121 -1.31 15.75 -9.50
N TYR A 122 -0.41 16.53 -10.06
CA TYR A 122 -0.64 17.18 -11.35
C TYR A 122 0.63 17.29 -12.18
N ASN A 123 0.45 17.58 -13.47
CA ASN A 123 1.53 17.82 -14.41
C ASN A 123 1.16 19.03 -15.28
N ILE A 124 1.60 20.22 -14.89
CA ILE A 124 1.35 21.48 -15.62
C ILE A 124 2.68 22.04 -16.08
N PRO A 125 3.00 21.98 -17.39
CA PRO A 125 4.23 22.53 -17.90
C PRO A 125 4.41 24.00 -17.55
N GLY A 126 5.61 24.36 -17.04
CA GLY A 126 5.93 25.74 -16.67
C GLY A 126 5.41 26.20 -15.30
N VAL A 127 4.65 25.37 -14.57
CA VAL A 127 4.19 25.66 -13.20
C VAL A 127 5.03 24.85 -12.22
N SER A 128 5.90 25.50 -11.47
CA SER A 128 6.76 24.88 -10.44
C SER A 128 6.25 25.11 -9.01
N GLN A 129 5.31 26.04 -8.84
CA GLN A 129 4.74 26.37 -7.54
C GLN A 129 3.79 25.27 -7.06
N GLU A 130 3.75 25.07 -5.74
CA GLU A 130 2.73 24.22 -5.13
C GLU A 130 1.35 24.86 -5.30
N LEU A 131 0.40 24.07 -5.79
CA LEU A 131 -0.97 24.51 -5.93
C LEU A 131 -1.81 24.23 -4.69
N LYS A 132 -2.79 25.10 -4.48
CA LYS A 132 -3.80 25.03 -3.43
C LYS A 132 -5.16 24.70 -4.04
N PHE A 133 -5.84 23.72 -3.47
CA PHE A 133 -7.14 23.26 -3.95
C PHE A 133 -8.20 23.39 -2.86
N THR A 134 -9.32 24.01 -3.19
CA THR A 134 -10.53 23.94 -2.37
C THR A 134 -11.29 22.64 -2.66
N GLY A 135 -12.16 22.19 -1.74
CA GLY A 135 -13.03 21.04 -1.98
C GLY A 135 -13.95 21.25 -3.18
N ASP A 136 -14.47 22.47 -3.34
CA ASP A 136 -15.33 22.84 -4.46
C ASP A 136 -14.58 22.77 -5.80
N ALA A 137 -13.33 23.28 -5.84
CA ALA A 137 -12.50 23.19 -7.03
C ALA A 137 -12.21 21.75 -7.44
N LEU A 138 -11.83 20.89 -6.47
CA LEU A 138 -11.59 19.48 -6.74
C LEU A 138 -12.86 18.77 -7.22
N ALA A 139 -13.98 18.98 -6.53
CA ALA A 139 -15.26 18.42 -6.98
C ALA A 139 -15.64 18.93 -8.39
N GLY A 140 -15.46 20.23 -8.65
CA GLY A 140 -15.73 20.83 -9.96
C GLY A 140 -14.87 20.25 -11.09
N ILE A 141 -13.59 20.00 -10.84
CA ILE A 141 -12.68 19.36 -11.81
C ILE A 141 -13.15 17.94 -12.12
N PHE A 142 -13.37 17.11 -11.10
CA PHE A 142 -13.75 15.71 -11.29
C PHE A 142 -15.19 15.51 -11.76
N LEU A 143 -16.06 16.52 -11.61
CA LEU A 143 -17.39 16.59 -12.26
C LEU A 143 -17.32 17.07 -13.72
N GLY A 144 -16.15 17.52 -14.21
CA GLY A 144 -16.01 18.10 -15.54
C GLY A 144 -16.62 19.50 -15.70
N LYS A 145 -16.82 20.23 -14.61
CA LYS A 145 -17.31 21.62 -14.61
C LYS A 145 -16.21 22.64 -14.70
N ILE A 146 -15.11 22.40 -13.99
CA ILE A 146 -13.87 23.16 -14.11
C ILE A 146 -12.99 22.40 -15.10
N THR A 147 -12.88 22.95 -16.29
CA THR A 147 -12.20 22.29 -17.43
C THR A 147 -10.89 22.95 -17.81
N LYS A 148 -10.56 24.12 -17.23
CA LYS A 148 -9.34 24.87 -17.55
C LYS A 148 -8.57 25.21 -16.29
N TRP A 149 -7.23 25.20 -16.39
CA TRP A 149 -6.36 25.53 -15.25
C TRP A 149 -6.48 26.98 -14.78
N ASN A 150 -6.77 27.93 -15.69
CA ASN A 150 -6.98 29.34 -15.34
C ASN A 150 -8.42 29.67 -14.90
N ASP A 151 -9.24 28.66 -14.55
CA ASP A 151 -10.57 28.88 -13.99
C ASP A 151 -10.51 29.76 -12.73
N GLY A 152 -11.55 30.59 -12.55
CA GLY A 152 -11.64 31.55 -11.45
C GLY A 152 -11.54 30.93 -10.06
N GLU A 153 -12.02 29.70 -9.85
CA GLU A 153 -11.88 29.00 -8.57
C GLU A 153 -10.40 28.65 -8.27
N LEU A 154 -9.67 28.21 -9.30
CA LEU A 154 -8.27 27.83 -9.17
C LEU A 154 -7.37 29.06 -9.02
N THR A 155 -7.59 30.11 -9.81
CA THR A 155 -6.79 31.35 -9.74
C THR A 155 -6.98 32.09 -8.41
N ARG A 156 -8.20 32.12 -7.85
CA ARG A 156 -8.45 32.70 -6.52
C ARG A 156 -7.73 31.96 -5.40
N ALA A 157 -7.65 30.64 -5.49
CA ALA A 157 -6.92 29.84 -4.49
C ALA A 157 -5.38 29.97 -4.62
N ASN A 158 -4.89 30.38 -5.81
CA ASN A 158 -3.46 30.41 -6.16
C ASN A 158 -3.03 31.82 -6.63
N PRO A 159 -3.16 32.86 -5.81
CA PRO A 159 -2.75 34.21 -6.19
C PRO A 159 -1.26 34.24 -6.49
N GLY A 160 -0.89 34.87 -7.62
CA GLY A 160 0.51 35.00 -8.07
C GLY A 160 1.05 33.78 -8.84
N VAL A 161 0.28 32.71 -9.00
CA VAL A 161 0.63 31.60 -9.90
C VAL A 161 0.01 31.86 -11.27
N ASN A 162 0.84 31.85 -12.32
CA ASN A 162 0.36 31.99 -13.69
C ASN A 162 -0.15 30.63 -14.22
N LEU A 163 -1.42 30.34 -13.96
CA LEU A 163 -2.07 29.13 -14.44
C LEU A 163 -2.41 29.26 -15.93
N PRO A 164 -2.09 28.25 -16.77
CA PRO A 164 -2.33 28.31 -18.20
C PRO A 164 -3.83 28.18 -18.53
N GLY A 165 -4.23 28.66 -19.72
CA GLY A 165 -5.59 28.51 -20.23
C GLY A 165 -5.88 27.13 -20.86
N ASP A 166 -5.01 26.15 -20.66
CA ASP A 166 -5.14 24.81 -21.19
C ASP A 166 -6.24 24.01 -20.50
N ASP A 167 -6.77 23.03 -21.22
CA ASP A 167 -7.78 22.11 -20.70
C ASP A 167 -7.17 21.15 -19.67
N ILE A 168 -7.93 20.86 -18.62
CA ILE A 168 -7.55 19.92 -17.56
C ILE A 168 -7.85 18.49 -18.02
N VAL A 169 -6.85 17.62 -18.04
CA VAL A 169 -7.02 16.19 -18.24
C VAL A 169 -7.13 15.50 -16.89
N VAL A 170 -8.30 15.00 -16.55
CA VAL A 170 -8.52 14.26 -15.30
C VAL A 170 -8.01 12.82 -15.44
N VAL A 171 -7.31 12.32 -14.42
CA VAL A 171 -6.87 10.93 -14.33
C VAL A 171 -7.43 10.32 -13.06
N HIS A 172 -8.11 9.18 -13.18
CA HIS A 172 -8.74 8.46 -12.07
C HIS A 172 -8.38 6.99 -12.08
N ARG A 173 -8.79 6.23 -11.07
CA ARG A 173 -8.58 4.78 -11.00
C ARG A 173 -9.55 4.04 -11.90
N SER A 174 -9.05 2.99 -12.57
CA SER A 174 -9.85 2.09 -13.42
C SER A 174 -10.19 0.76 -12.75
N ASP A 175 -9.60 0.48 -11.58
CA ASP A 175 -9.85 -0.72 -10.77
C ASP A 175 -10.68 -0.40 -9.53
N GLY A 176 -11.17 -1.43 -8.83
CA GLY A 176 -11.81 -1.26 -7.53
C GLY A 176 -10.79 -0.80 -6.49
N SER A 177 -10.81 0.47 -6.12
CA SER A 177 -9.75 1.18 -5.41
C SER A 177 -10.19 1.75 -4.07
N GLY A 178 -9.45 1.44 -2.99
CA GLY A 178 -9.63 2.10 -1.71
C GLY A 178 -9.17 3.56 -1.75
N THR A 179 -8.11 3.88 -2.51
CA THR A 179 -7.68 5.28 -2.73
C THR A 179 -8.79 6.09 -3.40
N THR A 180 -9.53 5.48 -4.37
CA THR A 180 -10.75 6.08 -4.91
C THR A 180 -11.79 6.28 -3.82
N TYR A 181 -12.07 5.26 -2.99
CA TYR A 181 -13.04 5.39 -1.90
C TYR A 181 -12.73 6.58 -0.99
N VAL A 182 -11.48 6.75 -0.56
CA VAL A 182 -11.03 7.87 0.28
C VAL A 182 -11.24 9.21 -0.43
N TRP A 183 -10.86 9.30 -1.71
CA TRP A 183 -11.01 10.49 -2.52
C TRP A 183 -12.47 10.91 -2.69
N VAL A 184 -13.33 9.98 -3.10
CA VAL A 184 -14.75 10.27 -3.36
C VAL A 184 -15.57 10.39 -2.07
N ASP A 185 -15.14 9.79 -0.96
CA ASP A 185 -15.72 10.06 0.37
C ASP A 185 -15.47 11.50 0.79
N TYR A 186 -14.24 12.02 0.58
CA TYR A 186 -13.94 13.42 0.78
C TYR A 186 -14.79 14.32 -0.15
N LEU A 187 -14.82 14.04 -1.45
CA LEU A 187 -15.61 14.83 -2.41
C LEU A 187 -17.12 14.83 -2.05
N SER A 188 -17.63 13.71 -1.55
CA SER A 188 -19.03 13.62 -1.09
C SER A 188 -19.31 14.44 0.16
N LYS A 189 -18.30 14.71 0.99
CA LYS A 189 -18.41 15.53 2.21
C LYS A 189 -18.34 17.04 1.93
N VAL A 190 -17.71 17.43 0.83
CA VAL A 190 -17.48 18.85 0.48
C VAL A 190 -18.34 19.32 -0.68
N SER A 191 -19.01 18.42 -1.42
CA SER A 191 -19.87 18.75 -2.55
C SER A 191 -21.15 17.90 -2.52
N GLU A 192 -22.28 18.55 -2.29
CA GLU A 192 -23.60 17.88 -2.33
C GLU A 192 -23.92 17.36 -3.74
N GLU A 193 -23.45 18.07 -4.77
CA GLU A 193 -23.63 17.63 -6.15
C GLU A 193 -22.86 16.35 -6.45
N TRP A 194 -21.58 16.26 -5.99
CA TRP A 194 -20.82 15.02 -6.08
C TRP A 194 -21.53 13.88 -5.38
N LYS A 195 -21.94 14.11 -4.13
CA LYS A 195 -22.61 13.12 -3.30
C LYS A 195 -23.88 12.57 -3.95
N THR A 196 -24.65 13.43 -4.60
CA THR A 196 -25.93 13.06 -5.23
C THR A 196 -25.74 12.39 -6.58
N LYS A 197 -24.81 12.88 -7.42
CA LYS A 197 -24.62 12.40 -8.79
C LYS A 197 -23.69 11.21 -8.92
N VAL A 198 -22.65 11.14 -8.10
CA VAL A 198 -21.57 10.14 -8.18
C VAL A 198 -21.53 9.27 -6.93
N GLY A 199 -21.60 9.88 -5.75
CA GLY A 199 -21.54 9.20 -4.46
C GLY A 199 -20.14 8.70 -4.11
N LYS A 200 -20.08 7.64 -3.28
CA LYS A 200 -18.84 7.04 -2.80
C LYS A 200 -18.87 5.52 -2.89
N ASN A 201 -17.82 4.96 -3.45
CA ASN A 201 -17.56 3.51 -3.50
C ASN A 201 -16.08 3.29 -3.88
N THR A 202 -15.60 2.06 -3.85
CA THR A 202 -14.30 1.67 -4.42
C THR A 202 -14.26 1.75 -5.95
N SER A 203 -15.41 1.79 -6.61
CA SER A 203 -15.61 2.07 -8.03
C SER A 203 -16.83 2.97 -8.20
N VAL A 204 -16.70 4.03 -8.97
CA VAL A 204 -17.79 4.96 -9.27
C VAL A 204 -17.87 5.21 -10.78
N ASN A 205 -19.00 5.72 -11.24
CA ASN A 205 -19.16 6.17 -12.62
C ASN A 205 -18.50 7.56 -12.76
N TRP A 206 -17.27 7.60 -13.23
CA TRP A 206 -16.53 8.84 -13.39
C TRP A 206 -17.16 9.71 -14.47
N PRO A 207 -17.47 10.97 -14.18
CA PRO A 207 -18.04 11.88 -15.19
C PRO A 207 -17.07 12.19 -16.33
N VAL A 208 -15.77 12.28 -16.03
CA VAL A 208 -14.71 12.62 -16.98
C VAL A 208 -13.41 11.92 -16.60
N GLY A 209 -12.49 11.83 -17.55
CA GLY A 209 -11.10 11.44 -17.27
C GLY A 209 -10.66 10.14 -17.91
N LEU A 210 -9.38 9.84 -17.67
CA LEU A 210 -8.68 8.64 -18.13
C LEU A 210 -8.45 7.70 -16.95
N GLY A 211 -8.61 6.40 -17.19
CA GLY A 211 -8.46 5.39 -16.15
C GLY A 211 -7.04 4.81 -16.04
N GLY A 212 -6.40 4.91 -14.87
CA GLY A 212 -5.15 4.25 -14.52
C GLY A 212 -5.35 3.11 -13.54
N LYS A 213 -4.71 1.96 -13.78
CA LYS A 213 -4.77 0.81 -12.86
C LYS A 213 -3.78 1.00 -11.72
N GLY A 214 -4.24 0.93 -10.48
CA GLY A 214 -3.43 1.11 -9.28
C GLY A 214 -3.00 2.57 -9.06
N ASN A 215 -2.38 2.86 -7.93
CA ASN A 215 -1.73 4.16 -7.70
C ASN A 215 -0.60 4.38 -8.72
N GLU A 216 0.11 3.33 -9.08
CA GLU A 216 1.18 3.31 -10.09
C GLU A 216 0.69 3.77 -11.46
N GLY A 217 -0.46 3.24 -11.89
CA GLY A 217 -1.04 3.59 -13.19
C GLY A 217 -1.53 5.04 -13.24
N VAL A 218 -2.13 5.56 -12.16
CA VAL A 218 -2.52 6.97 -12.08
C VAL A 218 -1.28 7.86 -12.06
N ALA A 219 -0.28 7.57 -11.23
CA ALA A 219 0.97 8.32 -11.18
C ALA A 219 1.67 8.35 -12.55
N GLY A 220 1.75 7.20 -13.22
CA GLY A 220 2.35 7.09 -14.56
C GLY A 220 1.62 7.92 -15.60
N LEU A 221 0.28 7.86 -15.64
CA LEU A 221 -0.52 8.64 -16.58
C LEU A 221 -0.40 10.14 -16.33
N VAL A 222 -0.49 10.60 -15.07
CA VAL A 222 -0.31 12.03 -14.74
C VAL A 222 1.08 12.51 -15.17
N LYS A 223 2.13 11.74 -14.86
CA LYS A 223 3.50 12.10 -15.21
C LYS A 223 3.72 12.24 -16.72
N GLN A 224 3.04 11.42 -17.52
CA GLN A 224 3.18 11.38 -18.98
C GLN A 224 2.22 12.32 -19.72
N THR A 225 1.16 12.83 -19.06
CA THR A 225 0.12 13.62 -19.68
C THR A 225 0.24 15.08 -19.25
N PRO A 226 0.68 16.00 -20.11
CA PRO A 226 0.67 17.43 -19.81
C PRO A 226 -0.74 17.93 -19.45
N ASN A 227 -0.80 18.92 -18.58
CA ASN A 227 -2.06 19.55 -18.12
C ASN A 227 -3.02 18.60 -17.40
N SER A 228 -2.51 17.50 -16.83
CA SER A 228 -3.32 16.53 -16.11
C SER A 228 -3.32 16.74 -14.59
N ILE A 229 -4.40 16.24 -13.98
CA ILE A 229 -4.55 16.09 -12.53
C ILE A 229 -5.09 14.70 -12.23
N GLY A 230 -4.55 14.07 -11.19
CA GLY A 230 -5.06 12.82 -10.65
C GLY A 230 -4.95 12.81 -9.13
N TYR A 231 -5.25 11.68 -8.51
CA TYR A 231 -5.07 11.47 -7.08
C TYR A 231 -4.34 10.15 -6.84
N VAL A 232 -3.40 10.18 -5.91
CA VAL A 232 -2.63 8.99 -5.49
C VAL A 232 -2.40 9.05 -3.97
N GLU A 233 -2.05 7.93 -3.38
CA GLU A 233 -1.47 7.96 -2.05
C GLU A 233 -0.12 8.69 -2.07
N LEU A 234 0.19 9.44 -1.00
CA LEU A 234 1.32 10.37 -0.90
C LEU A 234 2.66 9.79 -1.35
N ILE A 235 2.98 8.55 -0.94
CA ILE A 235 4.28 7.94 -1.27
C ILE A 235 4.50 7.82 -2.78
N TYR A 236 3.44 7.60 -3.55
CA TYR A 236 3.55 7.50 -5.02
C TYR A 236 3.89 8.83 -5.66
N ALA A 237 3.39 9.95 -5.13
CA ALA A 237 3.81 11.27 -5.58
C ALA A 237 5.27 11.55 -5.20
N VAL A 238 5.66 11.23 -3.95
CA VAL A 238 7.02 11.43 -3.43
C VAL A 238 8.04 10.59 -4.20
N GLN A 239 7.83 9.29 -4.34
CA GLN A 239 8.77 8.38 -5.01
C GLN A 239 8.95 8.70 -6.51
N ASN A 240 7.91 9.25 -7.15
CA ASN A 240 7.96 9.63 -8.55
C ASN A 240 8.39 11.08 -8.79
N ASN A 241 8.76 11.83 -7.72
CA ASN A 241 9.09 13.26 -7.76
C ASN A 241 8.00 14.10 -8.46
N MET A 242 6.73 13.79 -8.17
CA MET A 242 5.59 14.48 -8.75
C MET A 242 5.15 15.64 -7.84
N PRO A 243 4.76 16.80 -8.40
CA PRO A 243 4.12 17.83 -7.62
C PRO A 243 2.76 17.36 -7.10
N TYR A 244 2.44 17.75 -5.87
CA TYR A 244 1.12 17.55 -5.29
C TYR A 244 0.72 18.79 -4.48
N GLY A 245 -0.58 19.05 -4.42
CA GLY A 245 -1.10 20.28 -3.87
C GLY A 245 -1.58 20.16 -2.44
N SER A 246 -1.66 21.33 -1.78
CA SER A 246 -2.35 21.49 -0.51
C SER A 246 -3.86 21.50 -0.72
N VAL A 247 -4.60 20.93 0.23
CA VAL A 247 -6.07 20.87 0.18
C VAL A 247 -6.66 21.64 1.37
N ARG A 248 -7.69 22.44 1.10
CA ARG A 248 -8.37 23.23 2.11
C ARG A 248 -9.19 22.31 3.03
N ASN A 249 -8.91 22.35 4.34
CA ASN A 249 -9.60 21.56 5.34
C ASN A 249 -10.88 22.23 5.86
N SER A 250 -11.64 21.53 6.72
CA SER A 250 -12.87 22.02 7.34
C SER A 250 -12.70 23.29 8.20
N SER A 251 -11.48 23.59 8.64
CA SER A 251 -11.13 24.83 9.39
C SER A 251 -10.74 25.98 8.45
N GLY A 252 -10.79 25.80 7.12
CA GLY A 252 -10.47 26.83 6.12
C GLY A 252 -8.98 26.96 5.78
N ASN A 253 -8.10 26.15 6.36
CA ASN A 253 -6.68 26.18 6.12
C ASN A 253 -6.27 25.26 4.96
N PHE A 254 -5.34 25.73 4.12
CA PHE A 254 -4.71 24.87 3.11
C PHE A 254 -3.61 24.04 3.77
N ILE A 255 -3.79 22.73 3.77
CA ILE A 255 -2.89 21.78 4.44
C ILE A 255 -2.23 20.90 3.37
N LYS A 256 -0.90 20.83 3.43
CA LYS A 256 -0.12 19.86 2.68
C LYS A 256 -0.13 18.52 3.41
N ALA A 257 -0.22 17.44 2.65
CA ALA A 257 -0.10 16.11 3.22
C ALA A 257 1.34 15.85 3.68
N ASP A 258 1.50 15.57 4.96
CA ASP A 258 2.74 15.11 5.59
C ASP A 258 2.40 14.25 6.82
N LEU A 259 3.41 13.69 7.49
CA LEU A 259 3.22 12.86 8.67
C LEU A 259 2.43 13.58 9.77
N THR A 260 2.73 14.86 10.02
CA THR A 260 2.11 15.66 11.07
C THR A 260 0.63 15.88 10.79
N SER A 261 0.31 16.30 9.57
CA SER A 261 -1.05 16.64 9.16
C SER A 261 -1.96 15.39 9.02
N VAL A 262 -1.40 14.26 8.58
CA VAL A 262 -2.10 12.95 8.53
C VAL A 262 -2.33 12.42 9.95
N THR A 263 -1.33 12.51 10.84
CA THR A 263 -1.50 12.15 12.26
C THR A 263 -2.55 13.03 12.95
N ALA A 264 -2.58 14.32 12.64
CA ALA A 264 -3.61 15.23 13.18
C ALA A 264 -5.02 14.84 12.71
N ALA A 265 -5.17 14.34 11.49
CA ALA A 265 -6.46 13.84 11.00
C ALA A 265 -6.93 12.60 11.78
N ALA A 266 -6.01 11.70 12.16
CA ALA A 266 -6.32 10.52 12.93
C ALA A 266 -6.65 10.80 14.40
N ALA A 267 -6.06 11.83 14.99
CA ALA A 267 -6.22 12.15 16.42
C ALA A 267 -7.67 12.40 16.84
N ALA A 268 -8.49 12.97 15.95
CA ALA A 268 -9.92 13.18 16.19
C ALA A 268 -10.70 11.85 16.19
N ALA A 269 -10.34 10.94 15.29
CA ALA A 269 -11.04 9.66 15.10
C ALA A 269 -10.60 8.58 16.10
N SER A 270 -9.38 8.65 16.63
CA SER A 270 -8.83 7.62 17.53
C SER A 270 -9.62 7.49 18.83
N LYS A 271 -10.24 8.57 19.31
CA LYS A 271 -11.07 8.58 20.52
C LYS A 271 -12.42 7.89 20.33
N GLU A 272 -12.93 7.89 19.09
CA GLU A 272 -14.23 7.36 18.72
C GLU A 272 -14.11 6.12 17.82
N MET A 273 -12.92 5.49 17.80
CA MET A 273 -12.67 4.30 17.00
C MET A 273 -13.65 3.18 17.37
N PRO A 274 -14.51 2.71 16.44
CA PRO A 274 -15.44 1.62 16.71
C PRO A 274 -14.69 0.30 16.99
N ASP A 275 -15.39 -0.69 17.56
CA ASP A 275 -14.77 -1.96 17.92
C ASP A 275 -14.33 -2.77 16.71
N ASP A 276 -14.97 -2.56 15.58
CA ASP A 276 -14.64 -3.19 14.31
C ASP A 276 -13.65 -2.38 13.44
N PHE A 277 -13.14 -1.25 13.96
CA PHE A 277 -12.17 -0.34 13.32
C PHE A 277 -12.61 0.28 11.99
N ARG A 278 -13.88 0.14 11.59
CA ARG A 278 -14.40 0.69 10.33
C ARG A 278 -14.81 2.16 10.50
N VAL A 279 -13.91 3.07 10.20
CA VAL A 279 -14.12 4.52 10.36
C VAL A 279 -13.60 5.28 9.15
N SER A 280 -14.28 6.36 8.76
CA SER A 280 -13.78 7.35 7.81
C SER A 280 -13.24 8.56 8.56
N ILE A 281 -12.02 8.96 8.22
CA ILE A 281 -11.35 10.14 8.77
C ILE A 281 -11.15 11.25 7.73
N THR A 282 -11.84 11.19 6.59
CA THR A 282 -11.80 12.27 5.60
C THR A 282 -12.56 13.50 6.11
N ASN A 283 -12.07 14.68 5.76
CA ASN A 283 -12.59 16.00 6.18
C ASN A 283 -12.77 16.14 7.70
N PRO A 284 -11.78 15.72 8.52
CA PRO A 284 -11.90 15.78 9.97
C PRO A 284 -11.89 17.23 10.48
N ALA A 285 -12.35 17.43 11.70
CA ALA A 285 -12.14 18.69 12.41
C ALA A 285 -10.66 18.86 12.77
N GLY A 286 -10.17 20.11 12.79
CA GLY A 286 -8.82 20.43 13.24
C GLY A 286 -8.05 21.34 12.28
N LYS A 287 -7.41 22.39 12.85
CA LYS A 287 -6.72 23.41 12.06
C LYS A 287 -5.59 22.86 11.18
N ASN A 288 -4.92 21.81 11.65
CA ASN A 288 -3.74 21.23 10.99
C ASN A 288 -4.02 19.85 10.39
N ALA A 289 -5.26 19.37 10.41
CA ALA A 289 -5.63 18.06 9.92
C ALA A 289 -5.69 18.05 8.38
N TYR A 290 -5.00 17.09 7.75
CA TYR A 290 -5.10 16.86 6.30
C TYR A 290 -6.48 16.28 5.96
N PRO A 291 -7.22 16.87 4.99
CA PRO A 291 -8.62 16.52 4.81
C PRO A 291 -8.86 15.21 4.06
N VAL A 292 -7.87 14.68 3.36
CA VAL A 292 -8.02 13.44 2.56
C VAL A 292 -7.10 12.35 3.12
N ALA A 293 -7.19 12.14 4.44
CA ALA A 293 -6.47 11.10 5.15
C ALA A 293 -7.33 9.86 5.36
N SER A 294 -6.69 8.69 5.45
CA SER A 294 -7.33 7.42 5.77
C SER A 294 -6.39 6.47 6.50
N PHE A 295 -6.98 5.58 7.28
CA PHE A 295 -6.35 4.30 7.59
C PHE A 295 -6.32 3.41 6.34
N THR A 296 -5.50 2.37 6.38
CA THR A 296 -5.62 1.20 5.52
C THR A 296 -5.67 -0.04 6.41
N TRP A 297 -6.37 -1.07 5.98
CA TRP A 297 -6.69 -2.24 6.81
C TRP A 297 -6.25 -3.54 6.17
N LEU A 298 -5.75 -4.47 6.97
CA LEU A 298 -5.79 -5.89 6.64
C LEU A 298 -7.18 -6.44 6.96
N LEU A 299 -7.68 -7.28 6.07
CA LEU A 299 -8.93 -8.02 6.19
C LEU A 299 -8.60 -9.47 6.50
N VAL A 300 -8.81 -9.88 7.74
CA VAL A 300 -8.43 -11.21 8.22
C VAL A 300 -9.68 -12.01 8.58
N PRO A 301 -9.85 -13.24 8.04
CA PRO A 301 -10.90 -14.12 8.50
C PRO A 301 -10.73 -14.43 10.01
N ALA A 302 -11.80 -14.29 10.79
CA ALA A 302 -11.75 -14.57 12.22
C ALA A 302 -11.49 -16.06 12.50
N ARG A 303 -11.78 -16.95 11.55
CA ARG A 303 -11.49 -18.37 11.62
C ARG A 303 -10.58 -18.80 10.47
N ILE A 304 -9.40 -19.32 10.82
CA ILE A 304 -8.39 -19.82 9.89
C ILE A 304 -8.15 -21.29 10.26
N GLU A 305 -8.55 -22.20 9.38
CA GLU A 305 -8.48 -23.66 9.63
C GLU A 305 -7.03 -24.16 9.68
N ASP A 306 -6.15 -23.60 8.86
CA ASP A 306 -4.72 -23.92 8.88
C ASP A 306 -4.05 -23.26 10.11
N GLY A 307 -3.69 -24.09 11.09
CA GLY A 307 -3.11 -23.64 12.35
C GLY A 307 -1.75 -22.98 12.21
N GLU A 308 -0.94 -23.37 11.21
CA GLU A 308 0.37 -22.75 10.95
C GLU A 308 0.18 -21.37 10.35
N LYS A 309 -0.66 -21.22 9.33
CA LYS A 309 -0.98 -19.90 8.73
C LYS A 309 -1.61 -18.97 9.75
N ARG A 310 -2.53 -19.48 10.58
CA ARG A 310 -3.13 -18.69 11.66
C ARG A 310 -2.06 -18.15 12.60
N LYS A 311 -1.14 -19.00 13.05
CA LYS A 311 -0.03 -18.58 13.91
C LYS A 311 0.80 -17.48 13.24
N VAL A 312 1.18 -17.67 11.98
CA VAL A 312 1.97 -16.68 11.22
C VAL A 312 1.23 -15.35 11.13
N ILE A 313 -0.06 -15.35 10.81
CA ILE A 313 -0.86 -14.12 10.70
C ILE A 313 -0.95 -13.40 12.06
N VAL A 314 -1.23 -14.12 13.14
CA VAL A 314 -1.29 -13.54 14.49
C VAL A 314 0.06 -12.97 14.91
N ASP A 315 1.14 -13.70 14.72
CA ASP A 315 2.49 -13.26 15.06
C ASP A 315 2.92 -12.03 14.22
N PHE A 316 2.59 -12.03 12.92
CA PHE A 316 2.83 -10.91 12.04
C PHE A 316 2.05 -9.65 12.47
N LEU A 317 0.76 -9.78 12.83
CA LEU A 317 -0.04 -8.66 13.34
C LEU A 317 0.60 -8.07 14.60
N HIS A 318 1.03 -8.88 15.55
CA HIS A 318 1.74 -8.40 16.74
C HIS A 318 3.06 -7.70 16.41
N TRP A 319 3.86 -8.27 15.49
CA TRP A 319 5.09 -7.66 15.03
C TRP A 319 4.84 -6.33 14.31
N MET A 320 3.82 -6.29 13.44
CA MET A 320 3.42 -5.10 12.69
C MET A 320 3.09 -3.93 13.64
N LEU A 321 2.33 -4.20 14.71
CA LEU A 321 1.92 -3.18 15.69
C LEU A 321 3.09 -2.68 16.56
N LYS A 322 4.12 -3.49 16.75
CA LYS A 322 5.27 -3.17 17.60
C LYS A 322 6.46 -2.68 16.78
N ASP A 323 7.08 -3.59 16.05
CA ASP A 323 8.34 -3.33 15.34
C ASP A 323 8.12 -2.83 13.91
N GLY A 324 7.02 -3.23 13.28
CA GLY A 324 6.65 -2.82 11.93
C GLY A 324 6.42 -1.32 11.81
N GLN A 325 5.82 -0.68 12.83
CA GLN A 325 5.46 0.74 12.80
C GLN A 325 6.67 1.67 12.57
N LYS A 326 7.87 1.30 12.98
CA LYS A 326 9.10 2.10 12.76
C LYS A 326 9.45 2.30 11.29
N HIS A 327 8.91 1.46 10.40
CA HIS A 327 9.12 1.56 8.95
C HIS A 327 8.11 2.50 8.25
N ALA A 328 7.10 3.01 8.96
CA ALA A 328 6.05 3.84 8.38
C ALA A 328 6.57 5.21 7.94
N GLU A 329 7.19 5.96 8.85
CA GLU A 329 7.64 7.33 8.60
C GLU A 329 8.63 7.46 7.41
N PRO A 330 9.64 6.58 7.24
CA PRO A 330 10.54 6.65 6.08
C PRO A 330 9.84 6.46 4.73
N LEU A 331 8.64 5.88 4.73
CA LEU A 331 7.80 5.68 3.56
C LEU A 331 6.60 6.64 3.51
N ALA A 332 6.68 7.76 4.22
CA ALA A 332 5.65 8.80 4.26
C ALA A 332 4.26 8.34 4.77
N TYR A 333 4.20 7.23 5.50
CA TYR A 333 3.01 6.83 6.24
C TYR A 333 3.09 7.28 7.69
N ALA A 334 1.97 7.69 8.25
CA ALA A 334 1.88 7.96 9.68
C ALA A 334 1.63 6.64 10.45
N PRO A 335 2.37 6.40 11.54
CA PRO A 335 2.14 5.24 12.39
C PRO A 335 0.79 5.34 13.09
N LEU A 336 0.27 4.19 13.53
CA LEU A 336 -1.00 4.13 14.25
C LEU A 336 -0.94 4.88 15.59
N PRO A 337 -2.00 5.60 15.99
CA PRO A 337 -2.14 6.15 17.33
C PRO A 337 -2.06 5.05 18.41
N LYS A 338 -1.47 5.36 19.56
CA LYS A 338 -1.27 4.39 20.66
C LYS A 338 -2.57 3.74 21.13
N GLU A 339 -3.65 4.50 21.16
CA GLU A 339 -4.97 4.01 21.54
C GLU A 339 -5.51 2.97 20.55
N VAL A 340 -5.28 3.18 19.25
CA VAL A 340 -5.64 2.24 18.20
C VAL A 340 -4.82 0.96 18.34
N VAL A 341 -3.50 1.07 18.52
CA VAL A 341 -2.59 -0.08 18.75
C VAL A 341 -3.04 -0.89 19.96
N ALA A 342 -3.37 -0.24 21.09
CA ALA A 342 -3.80 -0.93 22.31
C ALA A 342 -5.14 -1.67 22.11
N LYS A 343 -6.07 -1.09 21.37
CA LYS A 343 -7.36 -1.71 21.04
C LYS A 343 -7.18 -2.90 20.09
N GLU A 344 -6.37 -2.72 19.06
CA GLU A 344 -6.09 -3.73 18.05
C GLU A 344 -5.33 -4.93 18.61
N THR A 345 -4.36 -4.71 19.52
CA THR A 345 -3.65 -5.79 20.21
C THR A 345 -4.62 -6.74 20.94
N LYS A 346 -5.74 -6.22 21.49
CA LYS A 346 -6.77 -7.04 22.09
C LYS A 346 -7.59 -7.79 21.04
N ALA A 347 -7.93 -7.12 19.93
CA ALA A 347 -8.75 -7.69 18.87
C ALA A 347 -8.06 -8.83 18.12
N ILE A 348 -6.73 -8.90 18.11
CA ILE A 348 -5.97 -10.02 17.50
C ILE A 348 -6.38 -11.36 18.12
N SER A 349 -6.78 -11.41 19.39
CA SER A 349 -7.28 -12.64 20.05
C SER A 349 -8.56 -13.21 19.44
N GLU A 350 -9.26 -12.45 18.59
CA GLU A 350 -10.44 -12.93 17.85
C GLU A 350 -10.08 -13.81 16.66
N VAL A 351 -8.82 -13.84 16.20
CA VAL A 351 -8.33 -14.72 15.14
C VAL A 351 -8.13 -16.12 15.71
N LYS A 352 -8.98 -17.08 15.30
CA LYS A 352 -9.08 -18.45 15.82
C LYS A 352 -8.86 -19.52 14.75
#